data_9a3df253d19f511d7232e790278d9f5d
#
_entry.id   9a3df253d19f511d7232e790278d9f5d
#
_cell.length_a   1.000
_cell.length_b   1.000
_cell.length_c   1.000
_cell.angle_alpha   90.00
_cell.angle_beta   90.00
_cell.angle_gamma   90.00
#
_symmetry.space_group_name_H-M   'P 1'
#
loop_
_entity.id
_entity.type
_entity.pdbx_description
1 polymer ?
#
loop_
_entity_poly.entity_id
_entity_poly.type
_entity_poly.pdbx_seq_one_letter_code
_entity_poly.pdbx_strand_id
1 'polypeptide(L)'
;MPSPGGVRAQVVPLRAGCLDRLHPRAAAGVFWELDPLVAGGGELSPEIDKEAWLVSLAYRQDTVGFSIVDAAGDADAQDALATVLYCPGADAPGAVRMPTAPVSEDAWLVTSLHIDAAVQDRGWESVLLDSVIAASTSAGVPALEVFGLRREAAGETISAACGELVASAAEIGLVEVSILESAGFKVHVDHPAIPRLRLRLPPQFDLLTAREIADLLAEVPAG
;
A
#
# COMPACT_ATOMS: atom_id res chain seq x y z
N MET A 1 1.36 40.67 1.80
CA MET A 1 1.93 39.49 2.41
C MET A 1 1.32 38.30 1.70
N PRO A 2 2.03 37.53 0.87
CA PRO A 2 1.50 36.29 0.35
C PRO A 2 1.35 35.32 1.54
N SER A 3 0.16 34.72 1.65
CA SER A 3 -0.08 33.61 2.59
C SER A 3 0.92 32.49 2.32
N PRO A 4 1.48 31.83 3.34
CA PRO A 4 2.30 30.65 3.12
C PRO A 4 1.45 29.63 2.35
N GLY A 5 1.89 29.29 1.16
CA GLY A 5 1.19 28.36 0.29
C GLY A 5 1.06 27.01 0.97
N GLY A 6 -0.15 26.64 1.36
CA GLY A 6 -0.44 25.30 1.83
C GLY A 6 -0.19 24.30 0.69
N VAL A 7 0.48 23.21 0.98
CA VAL A 7 0.67 22.07 0.07
C VAL A 7 -0.71 21.58 -0.35
N ARG A 8 -1.02 21.59 -1.64
CA ARG A 8 -2.24 20.99 -2.19
C ARG A 8 -1.96 19.55 -2.55
N ALA A 9 -2.29 18.65 -1.65
CA ALA A 9 -2.18 17.23 -1.93
C ALA A 9 -3.26 16.76 -2.91
N GLN A 10 -2.89 15.82 -3.80
CA GLN A 10 -3.82 15.16 -4.71
C GLN A 10 -3.51 13.68 -4.84
N VAL A 11 -4.55 12.86 -5.03
CA VAL A 11 -4.41 11.44 -5.35
C VAL A 11 -4.12 11.29 -6.84
N VAL A 12 -3.09 10.53 -7.17
CA VAL A 12 -2.75 10.17 -8.55
C VAL A 12 -2.68 8.66 -8.71
N PRO A 13 -3.32 8.08 -9.76
CA PRO A 13 -3.20 6.66 -10.04
C PRO A 13 -1.84 6.35 -10.64
N LEU A 14 -1.23 5.23 -10.22
CA LEU A 14 -0.01 4.69 -10.79
C LEU A 14 -0.36 3.80 -11.98
N ARG A 15 -0.03 4.27 -13.19
CA ARG A 15 -0.30 3.63 -14.48
C ARG A 15 0.97 3.59 -15.31
N ALA A 16 0.94 2.83 -16.41
CA ALA A 16 2.00 2.89 -17.42
C ALA A 16 2.24 4.36 -17.84
N GLY A 17 3.48 4.85 -17.68
CA GLY A 17 3.87 6.23 -17.94
C GLY A 17 3.79 7.22 -16.77
N CYS A 18 3.33 6.77 -15.60
CA CYS A 18 3.30 7.56 -14.35
C CYS A 18 3.77 6.72 -13.16
N LEU A 19 4.75 5.84 -13.35
CA LEU A 19 5.30 4.96 -12.31
C LEU A 19 6.44 5.60 -11.51
N ASP A 20 6.86 6.78 -11.88
CA ASP A 20 7.89 7.60 -11.24
C ASP A 20 7.40 8.30 -9.97
N ARG A 21 6.09 8.35 -9.75
CA ARG A 21 5.46 9.03 -8.60
C ARG A 21 5.25 8.09 -7.42
N LEU A 22 6.31 7.46 -6.99
CA LEU A 22 6.31 6.55 -5.84
C LEU A 22 6.91 7.20 -4.60
N HIS A 23 6.34 6.90 -3.44
CA HIS A 23 7.02 7.19 -2.17
C HIS A 23 8.40 6.49 -2.15
N PRO A 24 9.49 7.15 -1.69
CA PRO A 24 10.85 6.59 -1.75
C PRO A 24 10.96 5.19 -1.14
N ARG A 25 10.28 4.91 -0.03
CA ARG A 25 10.25 3.57 0.56
C ARG A 25 9.54 2.54 -0.32
N ALA A 26 8.47 2.94 -1.00
CA ALA A 26 7.78 2.06 -1.95
C ALA A 26 8.66 1.74 -3.17
N ALA A 27 9.45 2.70 -3.64
CA ALA A 27 10.36 2.53 -4.75
C ALA A 27 11.57 1.62 -4.41
N ALA A 28 12.12 1.77 -3.21
CA ALA A 28 13.29 0.99 -2.75
C ALA A 28 12.96 -0.43 -2.27
N GLY A 29 11.72 -0.68 -1.83
CA GLY A 29 11.31 -1.96 -1.25
C GLY A 29 10.96 -3.00 -2.31
N VAL A 30 11.52 -4.21 -2.21
CA VAL A 30 11.27 -5.35 -3.12
C VAL A 30 10.78 -6.60 -2.39
N PHE A 31 10.27 -6.42 -1.19
CA PHE A 31 9.83 -7.55 -0.36
C PHE A 31 8.73 -8.39 -1.02
N TRP A 32 7.76 -7.74 -1.66
CA TRP A 32 6.60 -8.40 -2.25
C TRP A 32 6.88 -8.95 -3.64
N GLU A 33 7.77 -8.31 -4.38
CA GLU A 33 8.05 -8.49 -5.78
C GLU A 33 9.01 -9.63 -6.09
N LEU A 34 9.91 -9.92 -5.14
CA LEU A 34 10.93 -10.94 -5.34
C LEU A 34 10.55 -12.27 -4.73
N ASP A 35 10.71 -13.33 -5.52
CA ASP A 35 10.60 -14.70 -5.03
C ASP A 35 11.77 -14.97 -4.05
N PRO A 36 11.50 -15.34 -2.79
CA PRO A 36 12.55 -15.64 -1.82
C PRO A 36 13.50 -16.77 -2.26
N LEU A 37 13.05 -17.64 -3.16
CA LEU A 37 13.88 -18.74 -3.69
C LEU A 37 14.83 -18.27 -4.79
N VAL A 38 14.56 -17.14 -5.43
CA VAL A 38 15.37 -16.59 -6.52
C VAL A 38 16.26 -15.44 -6.04
N ALA A 39 15.93 -14.80 -4.93
CA ALA A 39 16.63 -13.63 -4.39
C ALA A 39 18.12 -13.84 -4.03
N GLY A 40 18.68 -15.02 -4.25
CA GLY A 40 20.11 -15.33 -4.06
C GLY A 40 20.96 -15.35 -5.32
N GLY A 41 20.41 -15.04 -6.50
CA GLY A 41 21.10 -15.31 -7.77
C GLY A 41 21.13 -14.21 -8.82
N GLY A 42 20.58 -13.05 -8.58
CA GLY A 42 20.53 -11.95 -9.58
C GLY A 42 21.12 -10.65 -9.06
N GLU A 43 22.08 -10.08 -9.74
CA GLU A 43 22.79 -8.85 -9.37
C GLU A 43 22.11 -7.58 -9.93
N LEU A 44 20.79 -7.56 -10.11
CA LEU A 44 20.08 -6.31 -10.43
C LEU A 44 19.83 -5.51 -9.15
N SER A 45 19.86 -4.17 -9.26
CA SER A 45 19.53 -3.35 -8.09
C SER A 45 18.06 -3.49 -7.75
N PRO A 46 17.67 -3.39 -6.46
CA PRO A 46 16.27 -3.45 -6.03
C PRO A 46 15.35 -2.49 -6.79
N GLU A 47 15.85 -1.32 -7.17
CA GLU A 47 15.10 -0.33 -7.93
C GLU A 47 14.74 -0.83 -9.32
N ILE A 48 15.68 -1.52 -10.02
CA ILE A 48 15.45 -2.09 -11.35
C ILE A 48 14.42 -3.22 -11.28
N ASP A 49 14.54 -4.09 -10.28
CA ASP A 49 13.59 -5.18 -10.07
C ASP A 49 12.19 -4.65 -9.77
N LYS A 50 12.08 -3.60 -8.94
CA LYS A 50 10.83 -2.92 -8.63
C LYS A 50 10.22 -2.29 -9.86
N GLU A 51 11.00 -1.54 -10.64
CA GLU A 51 10.53 -0.90 -11.87
C GLU A 51 10.04 -1.94 -12.88
N ALA A 52 10.80 -3.01 -13.10
CA ALA A 52 10.42 -4.09 -14.02
C ALA A 52 9.10 -4.74 -13.61
N TRP A 53 8.90 -4.99 -12.31
CA TRP A 53 7.68 -5.54 -11.76
C TRP A 53 6.50 -4.58 -11.98
N LEU A 54 6.63 -3.30 -11.63
CA LEU A 54 5.59 -2.28 -11.82
C LEU A 54 5.20 -2.13 -13.29
N VAL A 55 6.18 -2.06 -14.19
CA VAL A 55 5.94 -1.99 -15.63
C VAL A 55 5.19 -3.22 -16.11
N SER A 56 5.62 -4.42 -15.70
CA SER A 56 4.93 -5.67 -16.06
C SER A 56 3.47 -5.70 -15.60
N LEU A 57 3.18 -5.23 -14.38
CA LEU A 57 1.81 -5.12 -13.87
C LEU A 57 1.00 -4.08 -14.63
N ALA A 58 1.56 -2.89 -14.88
CA ALA A 58 0.87 -1.79 -15.54
C ALA A 58 0.47 -2.09 -17.00
N TYR A 59 1.10 -3.09 -17.62
CA TYR A 59 0.65 -3.62 -18.92
C TYR A 59 -0.52 -4.61 -18.83
N ARG A 60 -0.76 -5.19 -17.66
CA ARG A 60 -1.81 -6.22 -17.46
C ARG A 60 -3.03 -5.69 -16.73
N GLN A 61 -2.87 -4.60 -15.99
CA GLN A 61 -3.95 -3.94 -15.23
C GLN A 61 -3.87 -2.42 -15.38
N ASP A 62 -5.01 -1.74 -15.34
CA ASP A 62 -5.09 -0.29 -15.55
C ASP A 62 -4.30 0.51 -14.51
N THR A 63 -4.29 0.06 -13.26
CA THR A 63 -3.69 0.77 -12.13
C THR A 63 -3.00 -0.22 -11.20
N VAL A 64 -1.76 0.06 -10.81
CA VAL A 64 -0.95 -0.77 -9.90
C VAL A 64 -0.89 -0.22 -8.48
N GLY A 65 -1.43 0.97 -8.27
CA GLY A 65 -1.43 1.67 -7.00
C GLY A 65 -1.94 3.09 -7.12
N PHE A 66 -1.86 3.80 -6.00
CA PHE A 66 -2.17 5.22 -5.91
C PHE A 66 -1.12 5.93 -5.07
N SER A 67 -0.77 7.15 -5.45
CA SER A 67 0.08 8.01 -4.66
C SER A 67 -0.64 9.31 -4.31
N ILE A 68 -0.28 9.89 -3.16
CA ILE A 68 -0.62 11.25 -2.81
C ILE A 68 0.61 12.10 -3.04
N VAL A 69 0.50 13.09 -3.91
CA VAL A 69 1.59 14.00 -4.30
C VAL A 69 1.23 15.44 -3.95
N ASP A 70 2.26 16.28 -3.80
CA ASP A 70 2.04 17.73 -3.68
C ASP A 70 1.74 18.32 -5.07
N ALA A 71 0.55 18.87 -5.24
CA ALA A 71 0.12 19.51 -6.49
C ALA A 71 0.80 20.86 -6.76
N ALA A 72 1.47 21.46 -5.76
CA ALA A 72 2.19 22.72 -5.88
C ALA A 72 3.68 22.54 -6.22
N GLY A 73 4.19 21.30 -6.15
CA GLY A 73 5.56 20.95 -6.52
C GLY A 73 5.81 21.01 -8.03
N ASP A 74 7.07 21.11 -8.42
CA ASP A 74 7.47 21.05 -9.83
C ASP A 74 6.99 19.71 -10.44
N ALA A 75 6.38 19.78 -11.63
CA ALA A 75 5.81 18.61 -12.31
C ALA A 75 6.86 17.50 -12.57
N ASP A 76 8.14 17.87 -12.63
CA ASP A 76 9.26 16.98 -12.93
C ASP A 76 9.91 16.34 -11.67
N ALA A 77 9.49 16.74 -10.45
CA ALA A 77 10.15 16.33 -9.19
C ALA A 77 9.12 16.12 -8.06
N GLN A 78 7.97 15.53 -8.33
CA GLN A 78 6.98 15.28 -7.29
C GLN A 78 7.27 13.96 -6.56
N ASP A 79 8.07 14.03 -5.50
CA ASP A 79 8.14 12.93 -4.54
C ASP A 79 6.75 12.68 -3.96
N ALA A 80 6.31 11.43 -4.02
CA ALA A 80 5.04 11.07 -3.42
C ALA A 80 5.14 11.10 -1.90
N LEU A 81 4.21 11.79 -1.26
CA LEU A 81 4.08 11.86 0.20
C LEU A 81 3.49 10.59 0.80
N ALA A 82 2.73 9.86 -0.02
CA ALA A 82 2.18 8.55 0.35
C ALA A 82 1.95 7.69 -0.89
N THR A 83 2.07 6.37 -0.75
CA THR A 83 1.82 5.41 -1.83
C THR A 83 1.23 4.12 -1.28
N VAL A 84 0.20 3.60 -1.96
CA VAL A 84 -0.31 2.23 -1.80
C VAL A 84 -0.11 1.46 -3.10
N LEU A 85 0.35 0.21 -2.99
CA LEU A 85 0.49 -0.72 -4.12
C LEU A 85 -0.40 -1.95 -3.92
N TYR A 86 -0.88 -2.51 -5.02
CA TYR A 86 -1.72 -3.71 -5.02
C TYR A 86 -1.60 -4.48 -6.34
N CYS A 87 -1.80 -5.79 -6.28
CA CYS A 87 -1.69 -6.69 -7.44
C CYS A 87 -2.50 -7.98 -7.23
N PRO A 88 -2.71 -8.79 -8.28
CA PRO A 88 -3.13 -10.18 -8.11
C PRO A 88 -2.19 -10.91 -7.14
N GLY A 89 -2.73 -11.77 -6.28
CA GLY A 89 -1.92 -12.50 -5.28
C GLY A 89 -0.75 -13.29 -5.87
N ALA A 90 -0.92 -13.82 -7.08
CA ALA A 90 0.14 -14.54 -7.81
C ALA A 90 1.33 -13.66 -8.25
N ASP A 91 1.13 -12.35 -8.33
CA ASP A 91 2.17 -11.38 -8.71
C ASP A 91 2.96 -10.82 -7.51
N ALA A 92 2.67 -11.30 -6.30
CA ALA A 92 3.38 -10.96 -5.07
C ALA A 92 4.06 -12.20 -4.47
N PRO A 93 5.10 -12.77 -5.10
CA PRO A 93 5.73 -14.00 -4.63
C PRO A 93 6.31 -13.88 -3.21
N GLY A 94 6.74 -12.70 -2.80
CA GLY A 94 7.20 -12.42 -1.44
C GLY A 94 6.15 -12.66 -0.35
N ALA A 95 4.86 -12.69 -0.70
CA ALA A 95 3.78 -12.96 0.25
C ALA A 95 3.89 -14.33 0.94
N VAL A 96 4.57 -15.29 0.33
CA VAL A 96 4.79 -16.63 0.91
C VAL A 96 5.56 -16.57 2.24
N ARG A 97 6.31 -15.50 2.49
CA ARG A 97 7.05 -15.27 3.76
C ARG A 97 6.14 -14.89 4.92
N MET A 98 4.91 -14.47 4.64
CA MET A 98 3.97 -14.03 5.67
C MET A 98 3.40 -15.21 6.47
N PRO A 99 3.23 -15.09 7.80
CA PRO A 99 2.80 -16.19 8.65
C PRO A 99 1.40 -16.71 8.34
N THR A 100 0.58 -15.89 7.67
CA THR A 100 -0.80 -16.22 7.31
C THR A 100 -0.97 -16.41 5.79
N ALA A 101 0.12 -16.66 5.06
CA ALA A 101 0.09 -17.08 3.66
C ALA A 101 -0.60 -18.46 3.48
N PRO A 102 -1.06 -18.80 2.27
CA PRO A 102 -1.06 -18.00 1.04
C PRO A 102 -2.23 -17.01 0.95
N VAL A 103 -2.15 -16.04 0.04
CA VAL A 103 -3.28 -15.22 -0.38
C VAL A 103 -4.32 -16.09 -1.08
N SER A 104 -5.61 -15.80 -0.92
CA SER A 104 -6.68 -16.56 -1.58
C SER A 104 -6.66 -16.36 -3.10
N GLU A 105 -6.93 -17.42 -3.86
CA GLU A 105 -6.85 -17.41 -5.33
C GLU A 105 -7.78 -16.37 -6.00
N ASP A 106 -8.89 -16.04 -5.34
CA ASP A 106 -9.90 -15.10 -5.81
C ASP A 106 -9.66 -13.67 -5.31
N ALA A 107 -8.55 -13.40 -4.63
CA ALA A 107 -8.26 -12.09 -4.06
C ALA A 107 -7.05 -11.43 -4.70
N TRP A 108 -7.12 -10.10 -4.81
CA TRP A 108 -5.94 -9.28 -5.03
C TRP A 108 -5.34 -8.87 -3.69
N LEU A 109 -4.03 -8.69 -3.65
CA LEU A 109 -3.28 -8.32 -2.46
C LEU A 109 -2.97 -6.84 -2.46
N VAL A 110 -3.32 -6.13 -1.40
CA VAL A 110 -2.71 -4.85 -1.06
C VAL A 110 -1.35 -5.16 -0.46
N THR A 111 -0.28 -4.83 -1.17
CA THR A 111 1.09 -5.24 -0.82
C THR A 111 1.70 -4.31 0.21
N SER A 112 1.77 -3.02 -0.09
CA SER A 112 2.43 -2.04 0.77
C SER A 112 1.67 -0.72 0.79
N LEU A 113 1.70 -0.05 1.95
CA LEU A 113 1.25 1.31 2.11
C LEU A 113 2.32 2.08 2.88
N HIS A 114 2.83 3.14 2.28
CA HIS A 114 3.82 4.03 2.89
C HIS A 114 3.28 5.45 2.95
N ILE A 115 3.51 6.12 4.07
CA ILE A 115 3.17 7.53 4.28
C ILE A 115 4.38 8.22 4.88
N ASP A 116 4.69 9.42 4.38
CA ASP A 116 5.76 10.24 4.93
C ASP A 116 5.44 10.60 6.39
N ALA A 117 6.46 10.56 7.24
CA ALA A 117 6.33 10.87 8.66
C ALA A 117 5.77 12.29 8.92
N ALA A 118 6.03 13.24 8.03
CA ALA A 118 5.54 14.61 8.14
C ALA A 118 4.02 14.76 7.96
N VAL A 119 3.37 13.74 7.36
CA VAL A 119 1.94 13.77 7.01
C VAL A 119 1.15 12.59 7.60
N GLN A 120 1.71 11.89 8.58
CA GLN A 120 1.00 10.85 9.34
C GLN A 120 -0.19 11.41 10.13
N ASP A 121 -1.10 10.54 10.53
CA ASP A 121 -2.31 10.87 11.33
C ASP A 121 -3.31 11.82 10.64
N ARG A 122 -3.27 11.91 9.30
CA ARG A 122 -4.19 12.74 8.51
C ARG A 122 -5.33 11.96 7.86
N GLY A 123 -5.41 10.66 8.10
CA GLY A 123 -6.41 9.79 7.48
C GLY A 123 -6.12 9.49 6.00
N TRP A 124 -4.90 9.73 5.53
CA TRP A 124 -4.52 9.45 4.14
C TRP A 124 -4.49 7.95 3.82
N GLU A 125 -4.32 7.11 4.84
CA GLU A 125 -4.50 5.67 4.74
C GLU A 125 -5.88 5.32 4.18
N SER A 126 -6.93 5.95 4.73
CA SER A 126 -8.31 5.72 4.28
C SER A 126 -8.51 6.18 2.84
N VAL A 127 -7.97 7.34 2.46
CA VAL A 127 -8.04 7.85 1.08
C VAL A 127 -7.39 6.88 0.09
N LEU A 128 -6.21 6.36 0.42
CA LEU A 128 -5.48 5.41 -0.43
C LEU A 128 -6.19 4.06 -0.50
N LEU A 129 -6.65 3.53 0.63
CA LEU A 129 -7.39 2.26 0.68
C LEU A 129 -8.71 2.35 -0.09
N ASP A 130 -9.47 3.42 0.07
CA ASP A 130 -10.72 3.65 -0.67
C ASP A 130 -10.46 3.75 -2.18
N SER A 131 -9.35 4.36 -2.60
CA SER A 131 -8.95 4.43 -4.00
C SER A 131 -8.69 3.02 -4.59
N VAL A 132 -7.99 2.15 -3.83
CA VAL A 132 -7.76 0.75 -4.21
C VAL A 132 -9.08 -0.04 -4.25
N ILE A 133 -9.95 0.13 -3.26
CA ILE A 133 -11.26 -0.54 -3.18
C ILE A 133 -12.12 -0.15 -4.40
N ALA A 134 -12.19 1.14 -4.73
CA ALA A 134 -12.94 1.65 -5.88
C ALA A 134 -12.40 1.09 -7.20
N ALA A 135 -11.08 1.14 -7.42
CA ALA A 135 -10.44 0.64 -8.63
C ALA A 135 -10.62 -0.87 -8.78
N SER A 136 -10.41 -1.64 -7.71
CA SER A 136 -10.57 -3.10 -7.71
C SER A 136 -12.04 -3.51 -7.93
N THR A 137 -12.99 -2.77 -7.36
CA THR A 137 -14.43 -2.97 -7.62
C THR A 137 -14.75 -2.74 -9.09
N SER A 138 -14.24 -1.66 -9.67
CA SER A 138 -14.45 -1.32 -11.10
C SER A 138 -13.81 -2.36 -12.03
N ALA A 139 -12.70 -2.97 -11.60
CA ALA A 139 -12.05 -4.06 -12.33
C ALA A 139 -12.74 -5.43 -12.15
N GLY A 140 -13.81 -5.52 -11.34
CA GLY A 140 -14.54 -6.76 -11.10
C GLY A 140 -13.80 -7.76 -10.21
N VAL A 141 -12.85 -7.32 -9.40
CA VAL A 141 -12.11 -8.17 -8.46
C VAL A 141 -13.06 -8.62 -7.35
N PRO A 142 -13.12 -9.93 -7.01
CA PRO A 142 -14.07 -10.44 -6.01
C PRO A 142 -13.73 -10.03 -4.57
N ALA A 143 -12.43 -9.87 -4.26
CA ALA A 143 -11.98 -9.51 -2.92
C ALA A 143 -10.58 -8.89 -2.92
N LEU A 144 -10.31 -8.10 -1.89
CA LEU A 144 -8.97 -7.66 -1.51
C LEU A 144 -8.52 -8.38 -0.24
N GLU A 145 -7.25 -8.73 -0.17
CA GLU A 145 -6.59 -9.19 1.04
C GLU A 145 -5.39 -8.31 1.37
N VAL A 146 -5.02 -8.27 2.65
CA VAL A 146 -3.90 -7.49 3.16
C VAL A 146 -3.35 -8.15 4.42
N PHE A 147 -2.04 -8.12 4.61
CA PHE A 147 -1.40 -8.53 5.85
C PHE A 147 -1.31 -7.32 6.79
N GLY A 148 -2.00 -7.40 7.92
CA GLY A 148 -2.06 -6.30 8.90
C GLY A 148 -1.06 -6.49 10.03
N LEU A 149 -0.59 -5.39 10.61
CA LEU A 149 0.29 -5.39 11.78
C LEU A 149 -0.54 -5.19 13.06
N ARG A 150 -0.40 -6.06 14.04
CA ARG A 150 -0.88 -5.82 15.41
C ARG A 150 0.24 -5.23 16.26
N ARG A 151 0.05 -4.01 16.77
CA ARG A 151 1.01 -3.39 17.70
C ARG A 151 1.05 -4.07 19.07
N GLU A 152 -0.05 -4.65 19.51
CA GLU A 152 -0.23 -5.21 20.86
C GLU A 152 0.16 -6.68 20.98
N ALA A 153 0.87 -7.24 20.01
CA ALA A 153 1.42 -8.61 20.11
C ALA A 153 2.49 -8.77 21.24
N ALA A 154 2.62 -7.77 22.10
CA ALA A 154 3.51 -7.76 23.25
C ALA A 154 3.04 -8.78 24.29
N GLY A 155 3.60 -9.97 24.28
CA GLY A 155 3.37 -11.03 25.28
C GLY A 155 3.10 -12.40 24.70
N GLU A 156 2.77 -12.55 23.42
CA GLU A 156 2.64 -13.84 22.77
C GLU A 156 3.99 -14.28 22.17
N THR A 157 4.29 -15.57 22.29
CA THR A 157 5.50 -16.13 21.72
C THR A 157 5.36 -16.22 20.20
N ILE A 158 5.98 -15.28 19.49
CA ILE A 158 6.09 -15.32 18.03
C ILE A 158 7.42 -15.97 17.63
N SER A 159 7.47 -16.59 16.44
CA SER A 159 8.72 -17.14 15.91
C SER A 159 9.74 -16.04 15.61
N ALA A 160 11.03 -16.37 15.62
CA ALA A 160 12.10 -15.42 15.28
C ALA A 160 11.88 -14.79 13.89
N ALA A 161 11.50 -15.59 12.90
CA ALA A 161 11.18 -15.11 11.55
C ALA A 161 10.01 -14.11 11.54
N CYS A 162 8.97 -14.34 12.34
CA CYS A 162 7.87 -13.38 12.48
C CYS A 162 8.32 -12.10 13.19
N GLY A 163 9.22 -12.21 14.17
CA GLY A 163 9.83 -11.07 14.86
C GLY A 163 10.61 -10.17 13.89
N GLU A 164 11.35 -10.74 12.94
CA GLU A 164 12.04 -10.00 11.89
C GLU A 164 11.06 -9.26 10.98
N LEU A 165 9.94 -9.89 10.58
CA LEU A 165 8.90 -9.23 9.79
C LEU A 165 8.26 -8.05 10.53
N VAL A 166 7.98 -8.22 11.84
CA VAL A 166 7.46 -7.14 12.68
C VAL A 166 8.45 -5.99 12.80
N ALA A 167 9.74 -6.29 12.97
CA ALA A 167 10.80 -5.28 13.04
C ALA A 167 10.93 -4.49 11.72
N SER A 168 10.71 -5.15 10.57
CA SER A 168 10.79 -4.56 9.24
C SER A 168 9.43 -4.05 8.72
N ALA A 169 8.38 -4.02 9.55
CA ALA A 169 7.01 -3.72 9.13
C ALA A 169 6.89 -2.37 8.38
N ALA A 170 7.60 -1.34 8.84
CA ALA A 170 7.60 -0.03 8.21
C ALA A 170 8.32 -0.01 6.84
N GLU A 171 9.32 -0.88 6.65
CA GLU A 171 10.04 -1.04 5.38
C GLU A 171 9.22 -1.86 4.39
N ILE A 172 8.52 -2.87 4.88
CA ILE A 172 7.62 -3.72 4.07
C ILE A 172 6.35 -2.97 3.69
N GLY A 173 5.97 -1.94 4.47
CA GLY A 173 4.74 -1.18 4.27
C GLY A 173 3.50 -1.87 4.83
N LEU A 174 3.63 -2.59 5.96
CA LEU A 174 2.48 -3.18 6.64
C LEU A 174 1.63 -2.10 7.32
N VAL A 175 0.32 -2.24 7.17
CA VAL A 175 -0.69 -1.34 7.76
C VAL A 175 -1.19 -1.90 9.07
N GLU A 176 -1.48 -1.05 10.05
CA GLU A 176 -2.06 -1.48 11.31
C GLU A 176 -3.46 -2.10 11.11
N VAL A 177 -3.75 -3.15 11.86
CA VAL A 177 -5.04 -3.85 11.81
C VAL A 177 -6.20 -2.89 12.07
N SER A 178 -6.07 -1.97 13.01
CA SER A 178 -7.12 -0.99 13.36
C SER A 178 -7.49 -0.07 12.18
N ILE A 179 -6.51 0.33 11.38
CA ILE A 179 -6.73 1.14 10.16
C ILE A 179 -7.46 0.30 9.11
N LEU A 180 -7.02 -0.94 8.90
CA LEU A 180 -7.64 -1.85 7.96
C LEU A 180 -9.09 -2.20 8.33
N GLU A 181 -9.36 -2.42 9.62
CA GLU A 181 -10.71 -2.67 10.12
C GLU A 181 -11.61 -1.44 9.92
N SER A 182 -11.07 -0.23 10.11
CA SER A 182 -11.78 1.02 9.83
C SER A 182 -12.09 1.19 8.34
N ALA A 183 -11.25 0.66 7.45
CA ALA A 183 -11.49 0.59 6.01
C ALA A 183 -12.37 -0.61 5.58
N GLY A 184 -13.00 -1.32 6.55
CA GLY A 184 -13.96 -2.38 6.31
C GLY A 184 -13.39 -3.78 6.12
N PHE A 185 -12.07 -3.95 6.18
CA PHE A 185 -11.45 -5.28 6.16
C PHE A 185 -11.77 -6.04 7.44
N LYS A 186 -11.86 -7.36 7.34
CA LYS A 186 -12.10 -8.26 8.49
C LYS A 186 -11.02 -9.32 8.56
N VAL A 187 -10.61 -9.70 9.75
CA VAL A 187 -9.67 -10.79 9.95
C VAL A 187 -10.21 -12.06 9.28
N HIS A 188 -9.44 -12.58 8.34
CA HIS A 188 -9.73 -13.78 7.57
C HIS A 188 -8.92 -14.99 8.06
N VAL A 189 -7.62 -14.78 8.26
CA VAL A 189 -6.73 -15.75 8.91
C VAL A 189 -6.06 -15.05 10.07
N ASP A 190 -6.31 -15.55 11.28
CA ASP A 190 -5.83 -14.91 12.49
C ASP A 190 -4.37 -15.27 12.80
N HIS A 191 -3.64 -14.31 13.38
CA HIS A 191 -2.27 -14.49 13.86
C HIS A 191 -1.95 -13.40 14.89
N PRO A 192 -1.20 -13.71 15.97
CA PRO A 192 -0.94 -12.75 17.05
C PRO A 192 -0.30 -11.43 16.59
N ALA A 193 0.61 -11.48 15.61
CA ALA A 193 1.34 -10.30 15.16
C ALA A 193 0.93 -9.82 13.75
N ILE A 194 0.74 -10.75 12.79
CA ILE A 194 0.47 -10.42 11.39
C ILE A 194 -0.70 -11.26 10.88
N PRO A 195 -1.95 -10.92 11.23
CA PRO A 195 -3.14 -11.53 10.64
C PRO A 195 -3.28 -11.13 9.19
N ARG A 196 -3.99 -11.95 8.41
CA ARG A 196 -4.44 -11.61 7.07
C ARG A 196 -5.91 -11.20 7.12
N LEU A 197 -6.19 -10.00 6.62
CA LEU A 197 -7.54 -9.44 6.56
C LEU A 197 -8.05 -9.50 5.12
N ARG A 198 -9.38 -9.53 4.98
CA ARG A 198 -10.07 -9.62 3.70
C ARG A 198 -11.27 -8.67 3.66
N LEU A 199 -11.46 -8.07 2.49
CA LEU A 199 -12.64 -7.30 2.13
C LEU A 199 -13.27 -7.89 0.87
N ARG A 200 -14.55 -8.26 0.92
CA ARG A 200 -15.31 -8.65 -0.27
C ARG A 200 -15.74 -7.44 -1.06
N LEU A 201 -15.70 -7.53 -2.39
CA LEU A 201 -16.05 -6.47 -3.30
C LEU A 201 -17.32 -6.83 -4.11
N PRO A 202 -18.22 -5.86 -4.41
CA PRO A 202 -18.16 -4.47 -3.90
C PRO A 202 -18.41 -4.40 -2.40
N PRO A 203 -17.88 -3.37 -1.70
CA PRO A 203 -18.14 -3.20 -0.27
C PRO A 203 -19.62 -2.91 0.00
N GLN A 204 -20.09 -3.24 1.21
CA GLN A 204 -21.48 -2.97 1.65
C GLN A 204 -21.61 -1.63 2.41
N PHE A 205 -20.66 -0.75 2.25
CA PHE A 205 -20.60 0.58 2.85
C PHE A 205 -20.18 1.61 1.79
N ASP A 206 -20.46 2.87 2.05
CA ASP A 206 -20.08 3.95 1.16
C ASP A 206 -18.59 4.30 1.34
N LEU A 207 -17.88 4.46 0.23
CA LEU A 207 -16.51 4.98 0.21
C LEU A 207 -16.52 6.49 0.41
N LEU A 208 -15.38 7.06 0.76
CA LEU A 208 -15.20 8.50 0.88
C LEU A 208 -15.66 9.22 -0.39
N THR A 209 -16.46 10.25 -0.20
CA THR A 209 -16.87 11.13 -1.30
C THR A 209 -15.69 11.99 -1.77
N ALA A 210 -15.78 12.50 -3.00
CA ALA A 210 -14.76 13.41 -3.54
C ALA A 210 -14.56 14.66 -2.65
N ARG A 211 -15.59 15.10 -1.92
CA ARG A 211 -15.51 16.21 -0.98
C ARG A 211 -14.71 15.83 0.27
N GLU A 212 -15.02 14.68 0.90
CA GLU A 212 -14.29 14.18 2.06
C GLU A 212 -12.81 13.95 1.75
N ILE A 213 -12.52 13.39 0.57
CA ILE A 213 -11.14 13.25 0.09
C ILE A 213 -10.48 14.63 -0.03
N ALA A 214 -11.15 15.59 -0.65
CA ALA A 214 -10.61 16.94 -0.83
C ALA A 214 -10.36 17.63 0.53
N ASP A 215 -11.26 17.45 1.50
CA ASP A 215 -11.11 18.01 2.85
C ASP A 215 -9.89 17.38 3.59
N LEU A 216 -9.70 16.06 3.48
CA LEU A 216 -8.53 15.37 4.06
C LEU A 216 -7.20 15.78 3.41
N LEU A 217 -7.21 16.09 2.12
CA LEU A 217 -6.02 16.51 1.37
C LEU A 217 -5.71 18.01 1.52
N ALA A 218 -6.68 18.84 1.93
CA ALA A 218 -6.52 20.29 2.05
C ALA A 218 -5.70 20.72 3.27
N GLU A 219 -5.53 19.88 4.28
CA GLU A 219 -4.94 20.21 5.58
C GLU A 219 -3.44 19.97 5.65
N VAL A 220 -2.66 20.22 4.61
CA VAL A 220 -1.20 20.07 4.64
C VAL A 220 -0.55 21.37 5.05
N PRO A 221 0.04 21.52 6.28
CA PRO A 221 0.88 22.66 6.60
C PRO A 221 2.13 22.63 5.72
N ALA A 222 2.50 23.78 5.17
CA ALA A 222 3.83 23.96 4.59
C ALA A 222 4.88 23.73 5.69
N GLY A 223 5.76 22.73 5.50
CA GLY A 223 6.91 22.48 6.37
C GLY A 223 7.96 23.58 6.27
#